data_36d927617a7a6307aec3a054dcb7ec56
#
_entry.id   36d927617a7a6307aec3a054dcb7ec56
#
_cell.length_a   1.000
_cell.length_b   1.000
_cell.length_c   1.000
_cell.angle_alpha   90.00
_cell.angle_beta   90.00
_cell.angle_gamma   90.00
#
_symmetry.space_group_name_H-M   'P 1'
#
loop_
_entity.id
_entity.type
_entity.pdbx_description
1 polymer ?
#
loop_
_entity_poly.entity_id
_entity_poly.type
_entity_poly.pdbx_seq_one_letter_code
_entity_poly.pdbx_strand_id
1 'polypeptide(L)'
;MYLGRNLINDPKGALKMTPTATRPADTYSPLYFLASLGAGGLVVTFFMYLMFWVPHTGRPVPIFEDIMAAFNTGTIPMKTAIAVAMIGIAFFAFMNIKMLIWNLSQLSTFSKTDRYSKLRASNAETQLLAMPLAMAMTVNGLFIIGLVFVPGLWNIVEYLFPAAMVAFLLIGLLALRQIGHFLARVLSEGGVFDVTAHNSFAQLLPAFALAMVAVGLSAPAAMSTVPVVVGSSLIVSTFFGTMAAVYAVIAAVTAFNSMLHYGTAKESGPTLMVVVPILTVLGIMLLRQDHGLHTTFEVHGTTAETLMLLSKILTVQVIFGLLGMIVLRRQEYAKAFLTGEGNSAGSYALVCPGVALSVMTQFWINKGLVAAGLVAKFGVAYWALTSVALALQLFTVLLVLYLNRRHFGQARKSHAVPAE
;
A
#
# COMPACT_ATOMS: atom_id res chain seq x y z
N MET A 1 21.72 -10.93 -20.86
CA MET A 1 22.65 -11.95 -20.33
C MET A 1 21.97 -13.31 -20.51
N TYR A 2 22.44 -14.06 -21.47
CA TYR A 2 21.88 -15.37 -21.82
C TYR A 2 22.11 -16.36 -20.69
N LEU A 3 21.03 -16.95 -20.17
CA LEU A 3 21.12 -18.08 -19.24
C LEU A 3 21.57 -19.32 -20.02
N GLY A 4 22.73 -19.86 -19.63
CA GLY A 4 23.36 -20.99 -20.27
C GLY A 4 22.47 -22.24 -20.27
N ARG A 5 22.21 -22.78 -21.43
CA ARG A 5 21.62 -24.12 -21.64
C ARG A 5 22.70 -25.16 -21.30
N ASN A 6 22.55 -25.86 -20.20
CA ASN A 6 23.33 -27.08 -19.97
C ASN A 6 22.75 -28.19 -20.84
N LEU A 7 23.40 -28.47 -21.93
CA LEU A 7 23.13 -29.62 -22.81
C LEU A 7 23.89 -30.84 -22.29
N ILE A 8 23.17 -31.88 -21.88
CA ILE A 8 23.77 -33.18 -21.58
C ILE A 8 23.48 -34.08 -22.80
N ASN A 9 24.51 -34.49 -23.51
CA ASN A 9 24.38 -35.44 -24.64
C ASN A 9 24.11 -36.85 -24.08
N ASP A 10 22.95 -37.42 -24.43
CA ASP A 10 22.61 -38.84 -24.24
C ASP A 10 23.10 -39.63 -25.46
N PRO A 11 23.72 -40.84 -25.30
CA PRO A 11 24.24 -41.64 -26.40
C PRO A 11 23.21 -42.08 -27.44
N LYS A 12 21.91 -41.81 -27.23
CA LYS A 12 20.83 -42.10 -28.20
C LYS A 12 20.33 -40.87 -28.96
N GLY A 13 21.06 -39.75 -28.93
CA GLY A 13 20.75 -38.57 -29.76
C GLY A 13 19.49 -37.76 -29.37
N ALA A 14 18.79 -38.11 -28.32
CA ALA A 14 17.66 -37.34 -27.82
C ALA A 14 18.13 -36.27 -26.80
N LEU A 15 17.98 -35.01 -27.14
CA LEU A 15 18.21 -33.87 -26.24
C LEU A 15 17.19 -33.92 -25.09
N LYS A 16 17.57 -34.46 -23.92
CA LYS A 16 16.79 -34.32 -22.70
C LYS A 16 17.00 -32.91 -22.13
N MET A 17 16.00 -32.08 -22.29
CA MET A 17 15.95 -30.80 -21.56
C MET A 17 15.68 -31.09 -20.07
N THR A 18 16.68 -30.87 -19.23
CA THR A 18 16.44 -30.85 -17.77
C THR A 18 15.47 -29.73 -17.43
N PRO A 19 14.37 -30.00 -16.71
CA PRO A 19 13.44 -28.98 -16.31
C PRO A 19 14.18 -27.95 -15.44
N THR A 20 14.30 -26.73 -15.93
CA THR A 20 14.87 -25.62 -15.13
C THR A 20 13.89 -25.33 -14.00
N ALA A 21 14.37 -25.41 -12.77
CA ALA A 21 13.57 -25.05 -11.61
C ALA A 21 13.16 -23.58 -11.72
N THR A 22 11.86 -23.28 -11.73
CA THR A 22 11.30 -21.93 -11.86
C THR A 22 10.61 -21.51 -10.57
N ARG A 23 10.74 -20.21 -10.23
CA ARG A 23 10.00 -19.60 -9.13
C ARG A 23 8.76 -18.90 -9.68
N PRO A 24 7.68 -18.69 -8.89
CA PRO A 24 6.52 -17.92 -9.35
C PRO A 24 6.88 -16.52 -9.85
N ALA A 25 7.86 -15.87 -9.21
CA ALA A 25 8.34 -14.54 -9.60
C ALA A 25 9.11 -14.52 -10.93
N ASP A 26 9.60 -15.66 -11.43
CA ASP A 26 10.27 -15.76 -12.74
C ASP A 26 9.27 -15.50 -13.90
N THR A 27 7.95 -15.71 -13.65
CA THR A 27 6.88 -15.24 -14.52
C THR A 27 6.39 -13.87 -14.02
N TYR A 28 7.05 -12.79 -14.44
CA TYR A 28 6.80 -11.45 -13.94
C TYR A 28 5.38 -10.95 -14.23
N SER A 29 4.82 -10.22 -13.25
CA SER A 29 3.59 -9.44 -13.33
C SER A 29 3.80 -8.07 -12.66
N PRO A 30 3.25 -6.96 -13.19
CA PRO A 30 3.31 -5.66 -12.55
C PRO A 30 2.70 -5.65 -11.13
N LEU A 31 1.81 -6.58 -10.81
CA LEU A 31 1.25 -6.72 -9.46
C LEU A 31 2.29 -7.05 -8.39
N TYR A 32 3.51 -7.50 -8.75
CA TYR A 32 4.59 -7.66 -7.78
C TYR A 32 5.07 -6.34 -7.14
N PHE A 33 4.75 -5.17 -7.72
CA PHE A 33 4.92 -3.89 -7.03
C PHE A 33 4.15 -3.83 -5.70
N LEU A 34 3.05 -4.60 -5.56
CA LEU A 34 2.31 -4.71 -4.31
C LEU A 34 3.13 -5.36 -3.18
N ALA A 35 4.18 -6.14 -3.49
CA ALA A 35 5.12 -6.65 -2.49
C ALA A 35 5.94 -5.51 -1.85
N SER A 36 6.39 -4.55 -2.68
CA SER A 36 7.03 -3.33 -2.20
C SER A 36 6.04 -2.46 -1.41
N LEU A 37 4.86 -2.22 -1.97
CA LEU A 37 3.79 -1.46 -1.32
C LEU A 37 3.44 -2.01 0.07
N GLY A 38 3.23 -3.33 0.18
CA GLY A 38 2.88 -3.98 1.44
C GLY A 38 3.96 -3.84 2.50
N ALA A 39 5.23 -4.00 2.11
CA ALA A 39 6.36 -3.77 3.01
C ALA A 39 6.41 -2.30 3.47
N GLY A 40 6.24 -1.33 2.56
CA GLY A 40 6.16 0.09 2.91
C GLY A 40 4.98 0.41 3.84
N GLY A 41 3.84 -0.23 3.64
CA GLY A 41 2.70 -0.11 4.54
C GLY A 41 2.98 -0.63 5.95
N LEU A 42 3.77 -1.71 6.08
CA LEU A 42 4.21 -2.20 7.39
C LEU A 42 5.17 -1.23 8.10
N VAL A 43 5.99 -0.47 7.37
CA VAL A 43 6.76 0.65 7.97
C VAL A 43 5.82 1.61 8.70
N VAL A 44 4.69 1.97 8.07
CA VAL A 44 3.69 2.85 8.69
C VAL A 44 3.06 2.21 9.93
N THR A 45 2.72 0.92 9.91
CA THR A 45 2.09 0.27 11.07
C THR A 45 3.02 0.26 12.29
N PHE A 46 4.32 0.03 12.10
CA PHE A 46 5.30 0.12 13.19
C PHE A 46 5.53 1.56 13.64
N PHE A 47 5.48 2.53 12.74
CA PHE A 47 5.56 3.94 13.09
C PHE A 47 4.39 4.40 13.98
N MET A 48 3.21 3.75 13.90
CA MET A 48 2.08 4.09 14.78
C MET A 48 2.40 3.94 16.27
N TYR A 49 3.33 3.04 16.65
CA TYR A 49 3.78 2.91 18.04
C TYR A 49 4.49 4.19 18.49
N LEU A 50 5.41 4.68 17.66
CA LEU A 50 6.14 5.91 17.95
C LEU A 50 5.20 7.12 17.94
N MET A 51 4.33 7.20 16.92
CA MET A 51 3.36 8.29 16.73
C MET A 51 2.41 8.46 17.90
N PHE A 52 1.93 7.37 18.49
CA PHE A 52 0.89 7.45 19.51
C PHE A 52 1.37 7.16 20.93
N TRP A 53 2.51 6.53 21.12
CA TRP A 53 3.01 6.17 22.44
C TRP A 53 4.20 7.01 22.91
N VAL A 54 4.99 7.56 21.99
CA VAL A 54 6.11 8.47 22.35
C VAL A 54 5.57 9.89 22.53
N PRO A 55 5.88 10.56 23.66
CA PRO A 55 5.56 11.97 23.83
C PRO A 55 6.35 12.84 22.85
N HIS A 56 5.67 13.76 22.16
CA HIS A 56 6.27 14.70 21.19
C HIS A 56 5.53 16.05 21.21
N THR A 57 5.51 16.70 22.37
CA THR A 57 4.78 17.95 22.60
C THR A 57 5.24 19.05 21.62
N GLY A 58 4.27 19.74 21.01
CA GLY A 58 4.52 20.83 20.08
C GLY A 58 4.92 20.41 18.67
N ARG A 59 4.91 19.11 18.37
CA ARG A 59 5.16 18.57 17.03
C ARG A 59 4.04 17.63 16.58
N PRO A 60 3.70 17.58 15.27
CA PRO A 60 2.66 16.70 14.76
C PRO A 60 3.10 15.22 14.70
N VAL A 61 4.41 14.97 14.72
CA VAL A 61 5.01 13.63 14.64
C VAL A 61 6.23 13.53 15.55
N PRO A 62 6.54 12.33 16.11
CA PRO A 62 7.77 12.13 16.88
C PRO A 62 9.00 12.15 15.95
N ILE A 63 10.08 12.71 16.43
CA ILE A 63 11.37 12.75 15.75
C ILE A 63 12.41 11.93 16.54
N PHE A 64 13.60 11.75 15.96
CA PHE A 64 14.68 10.97 16.57
C PHE A 64 14.94 11.36 18.04
N GLU A 65 14.98 12.66 18.33
CA GLU A 65 15.24 13.19 19.67
C GLU A 65 14.15 12.81 20.68
N ASP A 66 12.86 12.87 20.28
CA ASP A 66 11.73 12.48 21.14
C ASP A 66 11.79 10.97 21.42
N ILE A 67 12.07 10.17 20.38
CA ILE A 67 12.16 8.71 20.47
C ILE A 67 13.30 8.31 21.42
N MET A 68 14.46 8.93 21.29
CA MET A 68 15.62 8.64 22.14
C MET A 68 15.43 9.12 23.58
N ALA A 69 14.79 10.28 23.77
CA ALA A 69 14.42 10.77 25.11
C ALA A 69 13.45 9.77 25.80
N ALA A 70 12.40 9.33 25.09
CA ALA A 70 11.46 8.35 25.61
C ALA A 70 12.12 6.96 25.84
N PHE A 71 13.06 6.56 25.00
CA PHE A 71 13.82 5.33 25.20
C PHE A 71 14.69 5.38 26.45
N ASN A 72 15.39 6.49 26.71
CA ASN A 72 16.30 6.62 27.84
C ASN A 72 15.55 6.70 29.18
N THR A 73 14.44 7.46 29.24
CA THR A 73 13.71 7.76 30.47
C THR A 73 12.48 6.85 30.71
N GLY A 74 12.03 6.14 29.67
CA GLY A 74 10.80 5.36 29.72
C GLY A 74 10.87 4.06 30.52
N THR A 75 9.72 3.51 30.81
CA THR A 75 9.56 2.17 31.45
C THR A 75 10.03 1.05 30.50
N ILE A 76 10.28 -0.14 31.06
CA ILE A 76 10.69 -1.31 30.26
C ILE A 76 9.71 -1.61 29.12
N PRO A 77 8.37 -1.63 29.32
CA PRO A 77 7.42 -1.81 28.21
C PRO A 77 7.55 -0.75 27.11
N MET A 78 7.75 0.51 27.48
CA MET A 78 7.95 1.60 26.50
C MET A 78 9.24 1.40 25.69
N LYS A 79 10.35 1.09 26.35
CA LYS A 79 11.64 0.80 25.68
C LYS A 79 11.50 -0.38 24.72
N THR A 80 10.80 -1.44 25.14
CA THR A 80 10.54 -2.61 24.30
C THR A 80 9.70 -2.24 23.08
N ALA A 81 8.63 -1.45 23.25
CA ALA A 81 7.76 -1.01 22.17
C ALA A 81 8.53 -0.14 21.15
N ILE A 82 9.38 0.79 21.64
CA ILE A 82 10.24 1.62 20.77
C ILE A 82 11.23 0.73 19.99
N ALA A 83 11.91 -0.20 20.66
CA ALA A 83 12.86 -1.11 20.00
C ALA A 83 12.18 -1.96 18.92
N VAL A 84 11.03 -2.56 19.23
CA VAL A 84 10.22 -3.34 18.26
C VAL A 84 9.80 -2.46 17.07
N ALA A 85 9.36 -1.22 17.32
CA ALA A 85 8.99 -0.29 16.27
C ALA A 85 10.17 0.04 15.36
N MET A 86 11.32 0.41 15.92
CA MET A 86 12.52 0.77 15.15
C MET A 86 13.04 -0.42 14.32
N ILE A 87 13.11 -1.62 14.90
CA ILE A 87 13.53 -2.83 14.18
C ILE A 87 12.54 -3.14 13.05
N GLY A 88 11.24 -3.06 13.32
CA GLY A 88 10.20 -3.28 12.31
C GLY A 88 10.28 -2.27 11.16
N ILE A 89 10.44 -0.98 11.47
CA ILE A 89 10.62 0.08 10.47
C ILE A 89 11.85 -0.20 9.60
N ALA A 90 13.01 -0.48 10.20
CA ALA A 90 14.25 -0.74 9.46
C ALA A 90 14.12 -1.97 8.54
N PHE A 91 13.58 -3.07 9.06
CA PHE A 91 13.42 -4.32 8.33
C PHE A 91 12.47 -4.16 7.12
N PHE A 92 11.29 -3.59 7.35
CA PHE A 92 10.30 -3.44 6.29
C PHE A 92 10.63 -2.31 5.32
N ALA A 93 11.35 -1.28 5.73
CA ALA A 93 11.89 -0.27 4.84
C ALA A 93 12.94 -0.86 3.89
N PHE A 94 13.86 -1.66 4.41
CA PHE A 94 14.81 -2.40 3.57
C PHE A 94 14.08 -3.31 2.56
N MET A 95 13.06 -4.04 3.01
CA MET A 95 12.28 -4.91 2.14
C MET A 95 11.52 -4.12 1.07
N ASN A 96 10.91 -2.97 1.43
CA ASN A 96 10.22 -2.07 0.49
C ASN A 96 11.15 -1.61 -0.63
N ILE A 97 12.32 -1.06 -0.28
CA ILE A 97 13.31 -0.55 -1.25
C ILE A 97 13.83 -1.70 -2.13
N LYS A 98 14.21 -2.83 -1.53
CA LYS A 98 14.68 -4.01 -2.25
C LYS A 98 13.65 -4.50 -3.28
N MET A 99 12.37 -4.60 -2.89
CA MET A 99 11.31 -5.04 -3.78
C MET A 99 10.98 -3.98 -4.85
N LEU A 100 11.08 -2.69 -4.55
CA LEU A 100 10.92 -1.64 -5.55
C LEU A 100 11.99 -1.72 -6.63
N ILE A 101 13.27 -1.80 -6.25
CA ILE A 101 14.40 -1.88 -7.18
C ILE A 101 14.27 -3.13 -8.05
N TRP A 102 13.97 -4.28 -7.46
CA TRP A 102 13.75 -5.53 -8.19
C TRP A 102 12.61 -5.36 -9.21
N ASN A 103 11.46 -4.82 -8.81
CA ASN A 103 10.32 -4.61 -9.70
C ASN A 103 10.62 -3.67 -10.86
N LEU A 104 11.31 -2.54 -10.60
CA LEU A 104 11.70 -1.60 -11.66
C LEU A 104 12.61 -2.28 -12.70
N SER A 105 13.58 -3.09 -12.26
CA SER A 105 14.44 -3.87 -13.13
C SER A 105 13.65 -4.89 -13.96
N GLN A 106 12.74 -5.64 -13.31
CA GLN A 106 11.92 -6.65 -14.01
C GLN A 106 10.93 -6.00 -14.99
N LEU A 107 10.31 -4.88 -14.61
CA LEU A 107 9.41 -4.14 -15.51
C LEU A 107 10.14 -3.65 -16.75
N SER A 108 11.38 -3.16 -16.62
CA SER A 108 12.21 -2.74 -17.75
C SER A 108 12.45 -3.88 -18.75
N THR A 109 12.65 -5.10 -18.27
CA THR A 109 12.78 -6.28 -19.13
C THR A 109 11.44 -6.70 -19.71
N PHE A 110 10.39 -6.75 -18.87
CA PHE A 110 9.04 -7.13 -19.26
C PHE A 110 8.45 -6.20 -20.33
N SER A 111 8.74 -4.90 -20.26
CA SER A 111 8.26 -3.88 -21.23
C SER A 111 8.69 -4.15 -22.67
N LYS A 112 9.68 -5.01 -22.88
CA LYS A 112 10.20 -5.40 -24.22
C LYS A 112 9.57 -6.69 -24.76
N THR A 113 8.57 -7.26 -24.07
CA THR A 113 7.96 -8.53 -24.44
C THR A 113 6.58 -8.37 -25.06
N ASP A 114 6.15 -9.32 -25.90
CA ASP A 114 4.78 -9.37 -26.45
C ASP A 114 3.70 -9.44 -25.35
N ARG A 115 4.04 -10.02 -24.19
CA ARG A 115 3.13 -10.06 -23.04
C ARG A 115 2.80 -8.68 -22.50
N TYR A 116 3.76 -7.76 -22.53
CA TYR A 116 3.54 -6.36 -22.15
C TYR A 116 2.60 -5.66 -23.13
N SER A 117 2.79 -5.87 -24.45
CA SER A 117 1.91 -5.32 -25.47
C SER A 117 0.46 -5.80 -25.31
N LYS A 118 0.28 -7.12 -25.04
CA LYS A 118 -1.04 -7.69 -24.74
C LYS A 118 -1.66 -7.13 -23.47
N LEU A 119 -0.87 -6.93 -22.40
CA LEU A 119 -1.35 -6.32 -21.16
C LEU A 119 -1.83 -4.90 -21.42
N ARG A 120 -1.08 -4.10 -22.19
CA ARG A 120 -1.44 -2.72 -22.54
C ARG A 120 -2.69 -2.61 -23.42
N ALA A 121 -3.00 -3.63 -24.19
CA ALA A 121 -4.20 -3.70 -25.04
C ALA A 121 -5.44 -4.23 -24.32
N SER A 122 -5.35 -4.54 -23.02
CA SER A 122 -6.44 -5.14 -22.25
C SER A 122 -6.83 -4.28 -21.03
N ASN A 123 -7.92 -4.68 -20.33
CA ASN A 123 -8.32 -4.07 -19.05
C ASN A 123 -7.23 -4.18 -17.97
N ALA A 124 -6.33 -5.17 -18.09
CA ALA A 124 -5.23 -5.39 -17.16
C ALA A 124 -4.14 -4.30 -17.23
N GLU A 125 -4.21 -3.36 -18.19
CA GLU A 125 -3.33 -2.19 -18.26
C GLU A 125 -3.30 -1.41 -16.93
N THR A 126 -4.43 -1.35 -16.21
CA THR A 126 -4.54 -0.70 -14.90
C THR A 126 -3.55 -1.27 -13.86
N GLN A 127 -3.07 -2.51 -14.01
CA GLN A 127 -2.05 -3.11 -13.12
C GLN A 127 -0.71 -2.34 -13.16
N LEU A 128 -0.42 -1.61 -14.24
CA LEU A 128 0.79 -0.78 -14.33
C LEU A 128 0.80 0.35 -13.29
N LEU A 129 -0.38 0.76 -12.79
CA LEU A 129 -0.51 1.77 -11.75
C LEU A 129 0.04 1.30 -10.38
N ALA A 130 0.30 -0.01 -10.22
CA ALA A 130 1.01 -0.52 -9.06
C ALA A 130 2.45 0.04 -8.94
N MET A 131 3.08 0.44 -10.07
CA MET A 131 4.40 1.06 -10.06
C MET A 131 4.39 2.45 -9.39
N PRO A 132 3.67 3.47 -9.89
CA PRO A 132 3.64 4.78 -9.23
C PRO A 132 3.07 4.69 -7.80
N LEU A 133 2.14 3.78 -7.52
CA LEU A 133 1.64 3.51 -6.18
C LEU A 133 2.76 3.07 -5.22
N ALA A 134 3.60 2.11 -5.62
CA ALA A 134 4.71 1.62 -4.82
C ALA A 134 5.82 2.69 -4.68
N MET A 135 6.09 3.47 -5.73
CA MET A 135 7.04 4.60 -5.68
C MET A 135 6.61 5.65 -4.66
N ALA A 136 5.33 6.07 -4.69
CA ALA A 136 4.79 7.04 -3.74
C ALA A 136 4.85 6.50 -2.30
N MET A 137 4.55 5.21 -2.08
CA MET A 137 4.69 4.58 -0.77
C MET A 137 6.14 4.57 -0.28
N THR A 138 7.10 4.34 -1.18
CA THR A 138 8.53 4.36 -0.82
C THR A 138 8.96 5.76 -0.39
N VAL A 139 8.53 6.83 -1.06
CA VAL A 139 8.82 8.22 -0.63
C VAL A 139 8.23 8.47 0.77
N ASN A 140 6.99 8.04 1.05
CA ASN A 140 6.40 8.12 2.39
C ASN A 140 7.23 7.34 3.42
N GLY A 141 7.72 6.14 3.08
CA GLY A 141 8.58 5.33 3.94
C GLY A 141 9.92 5.99 4.24
N LEU A 142 10.55 6.63 3.25
CA LEU A 142 11.81 7.36 3.42
C LEU A 142 11.68 8.53 4.41
N PHE A 143 10.54 9.22 4.43
CA PHE A 143 10.24 10.23 5.44
C PHE A 143 10.23 9.65 6.85
N ILE A 144 9.57 8.52 7.04
CA ILE A 144 9.56 7.82 8.34
C ILE A 144 10.97 7.40 8.75
N ILE A 145 11.76 6.86 7.83
CA ILE A 145 13.17 6.50 8.10
C ILE A 145 13.95 7.72 8.57
N GLY A 146 13.80 8.86 7.87
CA GLY A 146 14.45 10.11 8.23
C GLY A 146 14.08 10.55 9.65
N LEU A 147 12.78 10.63 9.96
CA LEU A 147 12.30 11.06 11.27
C LEU A 147 12.76 10.14 12.41
N VAL A 148 12.86 8.84 12.17
CA VAL A 148 13.15 7.84 13.21
C VAL A 148 14.64 7.61 13.42
N PHE A 149 15.48 7.75 12.38
CA PHE A 149 16.89 7.36 12.44
C PHE A 149 17.89 8.48 12.20
N VAL A 150 17.45 9.67 11.76
CA VAL A 150 18.36 10.77 11.43
C VAL A 150 18.28 11.87 12.49
N PRO A 151 19.34 12.01 13.34
CA PRO A 151 19.40 13.11 14.31
C PRO A 151 19.39 14.47 13.61
N GLY A 152 18.70 15.45 14.18
CA GLY A 152 18.68 16.82 13.68
C GLY A 152 17.92 17.02 12.36
N LEU A 153 17.27 15.99 11.80
CA LEU A 153 16.54 16.11 10.53
C LEU A 153 15.47 17.19 10.59
N TRP A 154 14.83 17.36 11.75
CA TRP A 154 13.76 18.34 11.91
C TRP A 154 14.23 19.79 11.70
N ASN A 155 15.51 20.08 11.95
CA ASN A 155 16.08 21.41 11.74
C ASN A 155 16.15 21.82 10.26
N ILE A 156 16.14 20.85 9.34
CA ILE A 156 16.20 21.08 7.89
C ILE A 156 14.95 20.61 7.15
N VAL A 157 13.92 20.15 7.87
CA VAL A 157 12.73 19.52 7.28
C VAL A 157 11.98 20.45 6.34
N GLU A 158 11.97 21.78 6.62
CA GLU A 158 11.32 22.77 5.75
C GLU A 158 11.93 22.83 4.34
N TYR A 159 13.20 22.53 4.18
CA TYR A 159 13.84 22.39 2.85
C TYR A 159 13.52 21.07 2.18
N LEU A 160 13.19 20.03 2.96
CA LEU A 160 12.85 18.70 2.43
C LEU A 160 11.40 18.64 1.93
N PHE A 161 10.48 19.45 2.48
CA PHE A 161 9.09 19.44 2.06
C PHE A 161 8.90 19.81 0.58
N PRO A 162 9.47 20.91 0.04
CA PRO A 162 9.39 21.20 -1.39
C PRO A 162 9.98 20.09 -2.26
N ALA A 163 11.11 19.51 -1.87
CA ALA A 163 11.75 18.41 -2.60
C ALA A 163 10.84 17.16 -2.65
N ALA A 164 10.21 16.81 -1.52
CA ALA A 164 9.25 15.72 -1.46
C ALA A 164 8.00 16.01 -2.30
N MET A 165 7.48 17.24 -2.26
CA MET A 165 6.34 17.64 -3.09
C MET A 165 6.66 17.49 -4.58
N VAL A 166 7.85 17.88 -5.03
CA VAL A 166 8.31 17.67 -6.42
C VAL A 166 8.35 16.17 -6.74
N ALA A 167 8.90 15.33 -5.86
CA ALA A 167 8.94 13.89 -6.07
C ALA A 167 7.53 13.30 -6.22
N PHE A 168 6.59 13.66 -5.34
CA PHE A 168 5.19 13.20 -5.43
C PHE A 168 4.49 13.75 -6.68
N LEU A 169 4.73 14.98 -7.09
CA LEU A 169 4.19 15.55 -8.34
C LEU A 169 4.69 14.79 -9.57
N LEU A 170 5.96 14.44 -9.63
CA LEU A 170 6.52 13.64 -10.74
C LEU A 170 5.89 12.23 -10.77
N ILE A 171 5.72 11.60 -9.62
CA ILE A 171 5.02 10.30 -9.52
C ILE A 171 3.55 10.46 -9.90
N GLY A 172 2.90 11.54 -9.48
CA GLY A 172 1.53 11.87 -9.85
C GLY A 172 1.35 12.08 -11.35
N LEU A 173 2.24 12.81 -11.99
CA LEU A 173 2.27 13.00 -13.45
C LEU A 173 2.47 11.67 -14.20
N LEU A 174 3.34 10.79 -13.68
CA LEU A 174 3.51 9.44 -14.21
C LEU A 174 2.21 8.63 -14.12
N ALA A 175 1.52 8.68 -12.98
CA ALA A 175 0.22 8.03 -12.79
C ALA A 175 -0.83 8.60 -13.75
N LEU A 176 -0.94 9.92 -13.84
CA LEU A 176 -1.87 10.60 -14.75
C LEU A 176 -1.61 10.26 -16.23
N ARG A 177 -0.35 10.17 -16.64
CA ARG A 177 0.01 9.74 -18.01
C ARG A 177 -0.48 8.32 -18.29
N GLN A 178 -0.31 7.38 -17.34
CA GLN A 178 -0.77 6.01 -17.51
C GLN A 178 -2.30 5.92 -17.52
N ILE A 179 -2.98 6.63 -16.62
CA ILE A 179 -4.44 6.71 -16.57
C ILE A 179 -4.99 7.34 -17.85
N GLY A 180 -4.39 8.44 -18.29
CA GLY A 180 -4.77 9.14 -19.52
C GLY A 180 -4.66 8.24 -20.74
N HIS A 181 -3.57 7.47 -20.87
CA HIS A 181 -3.40 6.51 -21.96
C HIS A 181 -4.49 5.44 -21.93
N PHE A 182 -4.77 4.84 -20.75
CA PHE A 182 -5.82 3.83 -20.60
C PHE A 182 -7.20 4.39 -20.95
N LEU A 183 -7.58 5.54 -20.38
CA LEU A 183 -8.89 6.15 -20.63
C LEU A 183 -9.04 6.64 -22.08
N ALA A 184 -8.00 7.24 -22.67
CA ALA A 184 -8.03 7.67 -24.06
C ALA A 184 -8.35 6.47 -24.98
N ARG A 185 -7.65 5.34 -24.80
CA ARG A 185 -7.91 4.12 -25.57
C ARG A 185 -9.33 3.60 -25.37
N VAL A 186 -9.76 3.46 -24.12
CA VAL A 186 -11.08 2.90 -23.79
C VAL A 186 -12.24 3.79 -24.30
N LEU A 187 -12.10 5.11 -24.20
CA LEU A 187 -13.17 6.05 -24.54
C LEU A 187 -13.18 6.43 -26.02
N SER A 188 -12.04 6.34 -26.73
CA SER A 188 -11.94 6.75 -28.15
C SER A 188 -12.15 5.60 -29.13
N GLU A 189 -11.73 4.37 -28.77
CA GLU A 189 -11.75 3.25 -29.71
C GLU A 189 -13.09 2.46 -29.67
N GLY A 190 -13.90 2.62 -28.62
CA GLY A 190 -15.19 1.93 -28.43
C GLY A 190 -15.05 0.40 -28.36
N GLY A 191 -15.81 -0.26 -27.46
CA GLY A 191 -15.85 -1.72 -27.35
C GLY A 191 -14.55 -2.42 -26.90
N VAL A 192 -13.49 -1.67 -26.61
CA VAL A 192 -12.17 -2.20 -26.20
C VAL A 192 -12.17 -2.62 -24.73
N PHE A 193 -13.08 -2.06 -23.93
CA PHE A 193 -13.25 -2.43 -22.54
C PHE A 193 -14.11 -3.70 -22.44
N ASP A 194 -13.49 -4.82 -22.12
CA ASP A 194 -14.19 -6.09 -21.96
C ASP A 194 -14.83 -6.17 -20.56
N VAL A 195 -16.14 -5.97 -20.49
CA VAL A 195 -16.92 -6.06 -19.24
C VAL A 195 -17.05 -7.48 -18.70
N THR A 196 -16.69 -8.50 -19.49
CA THR A 196 -16.75 -9.91 -19.11
C THR A 196 -15.43 -10.44 -18.58
N ALA A 197 -14.33 -9.75 -18.89
CA ALA A 197 -12.97 -10.11 -18.46
C ALA A 197 -12.50 -9.24 -17.28
N HIS A 198 -11.76 -9.84 -16.36
CA HIS A 198 -11.18 -9.16 -15.20
C HIS A 198 -12.21 -8.45 -14.30
N ASN A 199 -13.33 -9.09 -14.04
CA ASN A 199 -14.42 -8.62 -13.15
C ASN A 199 -13.92 -8.51 -11.71
N SER A 200 -13.33 -7.37 -11.37
CA SER A 200 -12.69 -7.16 -10.08
C SER A 200 -12.42 -5.68 -9.79
N PHE A 201 -12.14 -5.35 -8.56
CA PHE A 201 -11.71 -4.02 -8.16
C PHE A 201 -10.23 -3.71 -8.49
N ALA A 202 -9.55 -4.52 -9.29
CA ALA A 202 -8.23 -4.15 -9.83
C ALA A 202 -8.28 -2.83 -10.63
N GLN A 203 -9.44 -2.48 -11.16
CA GLN A 203 -9.69 -1.20 -11.84
C GLN A 203 -9.66 0.02 -10.89
N LEU A 204 -9.63 -0.18 -9.57
CA LEU A 204 -9.43 0.88 -8.59
C LEU A 204 -7.94 1.15 -8.29
N LEU A 205 -6.99 0.38 -8.85
CA LEU A 205 -5.56 0.68 -8.68
C LEU A 205 -5.17 2.10 -9.11
N PRO A 206 -5.73 2.70 -10.19
CA PRO A 206 -5.51 4.11 -10.51
C PRO A 206 -5.93 5.05 -9.38
N ALA A 207 -7.11 4.84 -8.81
CA ALA A 207 -7.57 5.64 -7.67
C ALA A 207 -6.64 5.48 -6.46
N PHE A 208 -6.17 4.28 -6.19
CA PHE A 208 -5.24 4.02 -5.09
C PHE A 208 -3.89 4.72 -5.32
N ALA A 209 -3.36 4.72 -6.54
CA ALA A 209 -2.12 5.43 -6.87
C ALA A 209 -2.27 6.95 -6.69
N LEU A 210 -3.36 7.54 -7.16
CA LEU A 210 -3.66 8.96 -6.99
C LEU A 210 -3.85 9.32 -5.51
N ALA A 211 -4.57 8.50 -4.74
CA ALA A 211 -4.77 8.68 -3.31
C ALA A 211 -3.45 8.62 -2.53
N MET A 212 -2.52 7.72 -2.92
CA MET A 212 -1.20 7.62 -2.30
C MET A 212 -0.33 8.84 -2.59
N VAL A 213 -0.41 9.40 -3.79
CA VAL A 213 0.22 10.68 -4.14
C VAL A 213 -0.38 11.81 -3.31
N ALA A 214 -1.70 11.85 -3.20
CA ALA A 214 -2.41 12.89 -2.44
C ALA A 214 -2.04 12.89 -0.95
N VAL A 215 -1.97 11.72 -0.31
CA VAL A 215 -1.57 11.62 1.10
C VAL A 215 -0.09 12.02 1.32
N GLY A 216 0.78 11.74 0.35
CA GLY A 216 2.16 12.22 0.40
C GLY A 216 2.25 13.74 0.28
N LEU A 217 1.53 14.30 -0.69
CA LEU A 217 1.44 15.76 -0.91
C LEU A 217 0.79 16.50 0.27
N SER A 218 -0.05 15.85 1.08
CA SER A 218 -0.67 16.47 2.27
C SER A 218 0.25 16.49 3.50
N ALA A 219 1.40 15.83 3.46
CA ALA A 219 2.29 15.77 4.62
C ALA A 219 2.83 17.16 5.04
N PRO A 220 3.30 18.01 4.10
CA PRO A 220 3.73 19.37 4.46
C PRO A 220 2.60 20.25 5.01
N ALA A 221 1.34 20.02 4.63
CA ALA A 221 0.21 20.75 5.22
C ALA A 221 0.13 20.56 6.74
N ALA A 222 0.45 19.37 7.24
CA ALA A 222 0.41 19.08 8.67
C ALA A 222 1.72 19.38 9.41
N MET A 223 2.83 19.56 8.71
CA MET A 223 4.16 19.55 9.33
C MET A 223 4.98 20.83 9.09
N SER A 224 4.70 21.57 8.02
CA SER A 224 5.40 22.82 7.71
C SER A 224 4.84 23.98 8.52
N THR A 225 5.73 24.93 8.87
CA THR A 225 5.39 26.22 9.49
C THR A 225 5.35 27.36 8.47
N VAL A 226 5.72 27.09 7.21
CA VAL A 226 5.76 28.08 6.14
C VAL A 226 4.41 28.13 5.41
N PRO A 227 3.63 29.23 5.50
CA PRO A 227 2.26 29.28 4.94
C PRO A 227 2.17 28.97 3.46
N VAL A 228 3.16 29.36 2.65
CA VAL A 228 3.18 29.07 1.21
C VAL A 228 3.34 27.56 0.96
N VAL A 229 4.15 26.86 1.75
CA VAL A 229 4.33 25.41 1.66
C VAL A 229 3.05 24.70 2.08
N VAL A 230 2.44 25.13 3.20
CA VAL A 230 1.15 24.60 3.68
C VAL A 230 0.06 24.81 2.63
N GLY A 231 -0.11 26.03 2.12
CA GLY A 231 -1.14 26.34 1.11
C GLY A 231 -0.96 25.57 -0.18
N SER A 232 0.28 25.48 -0.69
CA SER A 232 0.60 24.67 -1.88
C SER A 232 0.29 23.20 -1.66
N SER A 233 0.66 22.65 -0.50
CA SER A 233 0.38 21.28 -0.09
C SER A 233 -1.13 20.99 -0.04
N LEU A 234 -1.92 21.90 0.55
CA LEU A 234 -3.38 21.79 0.58
C LEU A 234 -3.99 21.73 -0.82
N ILE A 235 -3.58 22.65 -1.72
CA ILE A 235 -4.13 22.73 -3.08
C ILE A 235 -3.80 21.46 -3.87
N VAL A 236 -2.52 21.08 -3.94
CA VAL A 236 -2.11 19.94 -4.79
C VAL A 236 -2.59 18.60 -4.23
N SER A 237 -2.62 18.43 -2.90
CA SER A 237 -3.16 17.22 -2.29
C SER A 237 -4.67 17.10 -2.50
N THR A 238 -5.41 18.21 -2.45
CA THR A 238 -6.84 18.24 -2.76
C THR A 238 -7.09 17.87 -4.22
N PHE A 239 -6.29 18.38 -5.17
CA PHE A 239 -6.41 18.03 -6.59
C PHE A 239 -6.30 16.51 -6.80
N PHE A 240 -5.22 15.88 -6.30
CA PHE A 240 -5.04 14.43 -6.46
C PHE A 240 -6.04 13.61 -5.65
N GLY A 241 -6.41 14.06 -4.44
CA GLY A 241 -7.39 13.39 -3.60
C GLY A 241 -8.79 13.40 -4.18
N THR A 242 -9.22 14.53 -4.72
CA THR A 242 -10.52 14.66 -5.42
C THR A 242 -10.54 13.78 -6.66
N MET A 243 -9.47 13.81 -7.47
CA MET A 243 -9.35 12.96 -8.65
C MET A 243 -9.39 11.48 -8.27
N ALA A 244 -8.71 11.06 -7.20
CA ALA A 244 -8.75 9.70 -6.69
C ALA A 244 -10.18 9.30 -6.29
N ALA A 245 -10.89 10.16 -5.57
CA ALA A 245 -12.26 9.91 -5.13
C ALA A 245 -13.24 9.77 -6.32
N VAL A 246 -13.17 10.68 -7.29
CA VAL A 246 -14.01 10.65 -8.50
C VAL A 246 -13.73 9.37 -9.30
N TYR A 247 -12.47 9.06 -9.56
CA TYR A 247 -12.10 7.82 -10.27
C TYR A 247 -12.55 6.58 -9.49
N ALA A 248 -12.36 6.55 -8.16
CA ALA A 248 -12.77 5.43 -7.33
C ALA A 248 -14.28 5.17 -7.41
N VAL A 249 -15.11 6.20 -7.37
CA VAL A 249 -16.59 6.05 -7.47
C VAL A 249 -16.97 5.48 -8.83
N ILE A 250 -16.47 6.06 -9.92
CA ILE A 250 -16.77 5.60 -11.29
C ILE A 250 -16.32 4.14 -11.48
N ALA A 251 -15.06 3.84 -11.11
CA ALA A 251 -14.52 2.49 -11.27
C ALA A 251 -15.20 1.46 -10.34
N ALA A 252 -15.58 1.84 -9.12
CA ALA A 252 -16.29 0.95 -8.21
C ALA A 252 -17.69 0.60 -8.74
N VAL A 253 -18.44 1.58 -9.23
CA VAL A 253 -19.79 1.35 -9.79
C VAL A 253 -19.72 0.45 -11.03
N THR A 254 -18.81 0.73 -11.96
CA THR A 254 -18.67 -0.05 -13.19
C THR A 254 -18.16 -1.47 -12.91
N ALA A 255 -17.16 -1.63 -12.05
CA ALA A 255 -16.61 -2.93 -11.67
C ALA A 255 -17.63 -3.76 -10.87
N PHE A 256 -18.37 -3.14 -9.94
CA PHE A 256 -19.38 -3.83 -9.15
C PHE A 256 -20.54 -4.31 -10.03
N ASN A 257 -21.01 -3.47 -10.95
CA ASN A 257 -22.01 -3.86 -11.94
C ASN A 257 -21.55 -5.06 -12.78
N SER A 258 -20.30 -5.05 -13.27
CA SER A 258 -19.72 -6.18 -14.01
C SER A 258 -19.68 -7.45 -13.15
N MET A 259 -19.26 -7.35 -11.88
CA MET A 259 -19.21 -8.51 -10.97
C MET A 259 -20.59 -9.08 -10.62
N LEU A 260 -21.63 -8.25 -10.57
CA LEU A 260 -23.01 -8.72 -10.36
C LEU A 260 -23.50 -9.58 -11.53
N HIS A 261 -23.10 -9.28 -12.77
CA HIS A 261 -23.52 -10.02 -13.96
C HIS A 261 -22.66 -11.25 -14.25
N TYR A 262 -21.33 -11.15 -14.03
CA TYR A 262 -20.38 -12.15 -14.49
C TYR A 262 -19.58 -12.83 -13.35
N GLY A 263 -19.88 -12.48 -12.10
CA GLY A 263 -19.12 -12.95 -10.94
C GLY A 263 -17.77 -12.26 -10.82
N THR A 264 -17.06 -12.53 -9.72
CA THR A 264 -15.71 -11.99 -9.46
C THR A 264 -14.66 -12.97 -9.99
N ALA A 265 -13.71 -12.49 -10.79
CA ALA A 265 -12.57 -13.27 -11.23
C ALA A 265 -11.78 -13.79 -10.02
N LYS A 266 -11.66 -15.12 -9.88
CA LYS A 266 -11.10 -15.78 -8.69
C LYS A 266 -9.70 -15.28 -8.34
N GLU A 267 -8.82 -15.17 -9.34
CA GLU A 267 -7.44 -14.71 -9.15
C GLU A 267 -7.38 -13.26 -8.62
N SER A 268 -8.32 -12.43 -9.04
CA SER A 268 -8.41 -11.01 -8.64
C SER A 268 -9.28 -10.79 -7.39
N GLY A 269 -9.79 -11.84 -6.76
CA GLY A 269 -10.63 -11.76 -5.57
C GLY A 269 -10.10 -10.86 -4.44
N PRO A 270 -8.80 -10.85 -4.13
CA PRO A 270 -8.21 -9.95 -3.12
C PRO A 270 -8.48 -8.47 -3.37
N THR A 271 -8.66 -8.06 -4.62
CA THR A 271 -8.92 -6.66 -4.97
C THR A 271 -10.26 -6.13 -4.47
N LEU A 272 -11.22 -7.00 -4.11
CA LEU A 272 -12.49 -6.58 -3.49
C LEU A 272 -12.28 -5.72 -2.24
N MET A 273 -11.15 -5.92 -1.57
CA MET A 273 -10.79 -5.16 -0.37
C MET A 273 -9.94 -3.91 -0.65
N VAL A 274 -9.68 -3.53 -1.91
CA VAL A 274 -8.82 -2.38 -2.24
C VAL A 274 -9.43 -1.03 -1.81
N VAL A 275 -10.74 -0.98 -1.62
CA VAL A 275 -11.43 0.19 -1.05
C VAL A 275 -10.90 0.50 0.36
N VAL A 276 -10.51 -0.52 1.12
CA VAL A 276 -10.00 -0.37 2.49
C VAL A 276 -8.74 0.52 2.54
N PRO A 277 -7.65 0.22 1.82
CA PRO A 277 -6.47 1.08 1.83
C PRO A 277 -6.69 2.42 1.13
N ILE A 278 -7.54 2.52 0.10
CA ILE A 278 -7.87 3.81 -0.53
C ILE A 278 -8.46 4.76 0.50
N LEU A 279 -9.43 4.30 1.28
CA LEU A 279 -10.06 5.11 2.33
C LEU A 279 -9.10 5.45 3.46
N THR A 280 -8.14 4.57 3.79
CA THR A 280 -7.10 4.89 4.79
C THR A 280 -6.26 6.07 4.34
N VAL A 281 -5.71 6.03 3.12
CA VAL A 281 -4.81 7.11 2.66
C VAL A 281 -5.56 8.41 2.43
N LEU A 282 -6.80 8.37 1.92
CA LEU A 282 -7.65 9.55 1.81
C LEU A 282 -8.05 10.12 3.18
N GLY A 283 -8.35 9.25 4.15
CA GLY A 283 -8.65 9.68 5.52
C GLY A 283 -7.46 10.36 6.20
N ILE A 284 -6.25 9.81 6.04
CA ILE A 284 -5.02 10.44 6.55
C ILE A 284 -4.76 11.78 5.84
N MET A 285 -4.99 11.85 4.52
CA MET A 285 -4.90 13.11 3.77
C MET A 285 -5.81 14.17 4.37
N LEU A 286 -7.08 13.84 4.62
CA LEU A 286 -8.06 14.78 5.20
C LEU A 286 -7.64 15.23 6.61
N LEU A 287 -7.16 14.33 7.46
CA LEU A 287 -6.64 14.67 8.79
C LEU A 287 -5.43 15.63 8.73
N ARG A 288 -4.55 15.44 7.75
CA ARG A 288 -3.39 16.31 7.55
C ARG A 288 -3.80 17.68 7.03
N GLN A 289 -4.76 17.72 6.13
CA GLN A 289 -5.33 18.98 5.61
C GLN A 289 -6.05 19.76 6.72
N ASP A 290 -6.89 19.08 7.50
CA ASP A 290 -7.58 19.68 8.66
C ASP A 290 -6.57 20.26 9.65
N HIS A 291 -5.50 19.53 9.97
CA HIS A 291 -4.44 20.03 10.85
C HIS A 291 -3.77 21.29 10.28
N GLY A 292 -3.43 21.31 8.98
CA GLY A 292 -2.84 22.48 8.32
C GLY A 292 -3.77 23.70 8.27
N LEU A 293 -5.06 23.48 8.02
CA LEU A 293 -6.07 24.52 8.07
C LEU A 293 -6.20 25.11 9.48
N HIS A 294 -6.17 24.26 10.50
CA HIS A 294 -6.26 24.69 11.89
C HIS A 294 -5.01 25.48 12.33
N THR A 295 -3.81 24.97 12.05
CA THR A 295 -2.56 25.56 12.56
C THR A 295 -2.10 26.79 11.79
N THR A 296 -2.43 26.91 10.51
CA THR A 296 -1.93 27.97 9.62
C THR A 296 -3.00 28.98 9.22
N PHE A 297 -4.26 28.56 9.11
CA PHE A 297 -5.38 29.38 8.62
C PHE A 297 -6.50 29.55 9.66
N GLU A 298 -6.26 29.17 10.92
CA GLU A 298 -7.15 29.38 12.07
C GLU A 298 -8.56 28.79 11.91
N VAL A 299 -8.72 27.75 11.07
CA VAL A 299 -9.97 27.03 10.91
C VAL A 299 -10.16 26.07 12.07
N HIS A 300 -11.23 26.19 12.82
CA HIS A 300 -11.48 25.34 13.99
C HIS A 300 -12.39 24.16 13.65
N GLY A 301 -11.80 22.95 13.64
CA GLY A 301 -12.54 21.69 13.65
C GLY A 301 -12.74 21.15 15.07
N THR A 302 -13.77 20.37 15.30
CA THR A 302 -14.04 19.75 16.60
C THR A 302 -13.52 18.30 16.66
N THR A 303 -13.16 17.85 17.86
CA THR A 303 -12.79 16.42 18.07
C THR A 303 -13.94 15.48 17.74
N ALA A 304 -15.19 15.94 17.90
CA ALA A 304 -16.38 15.18 17.55
C ALA A 304 -16.49 14.95 16.03
N GLU A 305 -16.19 15.97 15.22
CA GLU A 305 -16.16 15.86 13.75
C GLU A 305 -15.09 14.87 13.29
N THR A 306 -13.89 14.95 13.87
CA THR A 306 -12.81 13.99 13.60
C THR A 306 -13.20 12.57 13.98
N LEU A 307 -13.81 12.34 15.16
CA LEU A 307 -14.31 11.04 15.58
C LEU A 307 -15.34 10.49 14.58
N MET A 308 -16.29 11.31 14.17
CA MET A 308 -17.34 10.90 13.23
C MET A 308 -16.78 10.60 11.83
N LEU A 309 -15.81 11.41 11.35
CA LEU A 309 -15.12 11.14 10.08
C LEU A 309 -14.41 9.77 10.13
N LEU A 310 -13.59 9.55 11.15
CA LEU A 310 -12.85 8.30 11.31
C LEU A 310 -13.76 7.09 11.48
N SER A 311 -14.88 7.25 12.21
CA SER A 311 -15.88 6.19 12.38
C SER A 311 -16.59 5.83 11.08
N LYS A 312 -16.94 6.82 10.24
CA LYS A 312 -17.52 6.58 8.91
C LYS A 312 -16.53 5.84 8.00
N ILE A 313 -15.28 6.29 7.96
CA ILE A 313 -14.22 5.63 7.18
C ILE A 313 -14.04 4.18 7.62
N LEU A 314 -13.85 3.95 8.92
CA LEU A 314 -13.64 2.60 9.47
C LEU A 314 -14.86 1.69 9.21
N THR A 315 -16.08 2.21 9.29
CA THR A 315 -17.30 1.46 8.98
C THR A 315 -17.29 0.96 7.54
N VAL A 316 -17.01 1.83 6.56
CA VAL A 316 -16.93 1.42 5.15
C VAL A 316 -15.80 0.41 4.93
N GLN A 317 -14.66 0.60 5.57
CA GLN A 317 -13.55 -0.35 5.50
C GLN A 317 -13.91 -1.74 6.03
N VAL A 318 -14.61 -1.81 7.15
CA VAL A 318 -15.09 -3.08 7.72
C VAL A 318 -16.09 -3.76 6.77
N ILE A 319 -17.03 -3.01 6.17
CA ILE A 319 -17.99 -3.54 5.20
C ILE A 319 -17.27 -4.20 4.01
N PHE A 320 -16.33 -3.49 3.38
CA PHE A 320 -15.58 -4.04 2.24
C PHE A 320 -14.59 -5.13 2.63
N GLY A 321 -14.02 -5.07 3.82
CA GLY A 321 -13.19 -6.14 4.40
C GLY A 321 -13.98 -7.43 4.58
N LEU A 322 -15.18 -7.34 5.17
CA LEU A 322 -16.07 -8.49 5.36
C LEU A 322 -16.58 -9.04 4.01
N LEU A 323 -17.00 -8.17 3.08
CA LEU A 323 -17.42 -8.59 1.74
C LEU A 323 -16.31 -9.37 1.05
N GLY A 324 -15.10 -8.83 1.00
CA GLY A 324 -13.96 -9.51 0.39
C GLY A 324 -13.66 -10.85 1.06
N MET A 325 -13.69 -10.91 2.39
CA MET A 325 -13.46 -12.15 3.13
C MET A 325 -14.51 -13.23 2.82
N ILE A 326 -15.80 -12.87 2.74
CA ILE A 326 -16.89 -13.78 2.40
C ILE A 326 -16.68 -14.34 1.00
N VAL A 327 -16.40 -13.48 0.01
CA VAL A 327 -16.20 -13.89 -1.39
C VAL A 327 -14.96 -14.79 -1.52
N LEU A 328 -13.83 -14.41 -0.92
CA LEU A 328 -12.59 -15.20 -0.96
C LEU A 328 -12.76 -16.60 -0.34
N ARG A 329 -13.52 -16.68 0.77
CA ARG A 329 -13.87 -17.98 1.37
C ARG A 329 -14.74 -18.82 0.44
N ARG A 330 -15.75 -18.21 -0.16
CA ARG A 330 -16.66 -18.92 -1.09
C ARG A 330 -15.94 -19.40 -2.34
N GLN A 331 -14.96 -18.65 -2.84
CA GLN A 331 -14.14 -19.01 -3.99
C GLN A 331 -13.01 -19.98 -3.64
N GLU A 332 -12.84 -20.36 -2.37
CA GLU A 332 -11.71 -21.18 -1.90
C GLU A 332 -10.34 -20.60 -2.33
N TYR A 333 -10.22 -19.26 -2.28
CA TYR A 333 -9.02 -18.53 -2.73
C TYR A 333 -7.73 -19.06 -2.08
N ALA A 334 -7.78 -19.27 -0.75
CA ALA A 334 -6.62 -19.71 0.00
C ALA A 334 -6.13 -21.09 -0.49
N LYS A 335 -7.04 -22.03 -0.75
CA LYS A 335 -6.69 -23.34 -1.30
C LYS A 335 -6.10 -23.25 -2.70
N ALA A 336 -6.61 -22.33 -3.52
CA ALA A 336 -6.14 -22.17 -4.90
C ALA A 336 -4.76 -21.51 -4.98
N PHE A 337 -4.54 -20.38 -4.27
CA PHE A 337 -3.40 -19.50 -4.51
C PHE A 337 -2.47 -19.32 -3.30
N LEU A 338 -2.88 -19.68 -2.08
CA LEU A 338 -2.01 -19.57 -0.89
C LEU A 338 -1.43 -20.92 -0.48
N THR A 339 -2.25 -21.95 -0.29
CA THR A 339 -1.82 -23.25 0.21
C THR A 339 -1.69 -24.32 -0.87
N GLY A 340 -2.43 -24.20 -1.98
CA GLY A 340 -2.38 -25.12 -3.12
C GLY A 340 -1.20 -24.87 -4.06
N GLU A 341 -1.25 -25.43 -5.26
CA GLU A 341 -0.17 -25.34 -6.25
C GLU A 341 -0.18 -24.02 -7.05
N GLY A 342 -1.35 -23.39 -7.21
CA GLY A 342 -1.51 -22.14 -7.93
C GLY A 342 -0.79 -20.98 -7.24
N ASN A 343 -0.23 -20.06 -8.04
CA ASN A 343 0.43 -18.86 -7.56
C ASN A 343 -0.10 -17.65 -8.32
N SER A 344 -0.39 -16.58 -7.60
CA SER A 344 -0.80 -15.30 -8.19
C SER A 344 -0.09 -14.13 -7.53
N ALA A 345 0.53 -13.26 -8.32
CA ALA A 345 1.08 -12.00 -7.84
C ALA A 345 0.00 -11.11 -7.19
N GLY A 346 -1.27 -11.28 -7.61
CA GLY A 346 -2.44 -10.63 -7.01
C GLY A 346 -2.64 -10.95 -5.53
N SER A 347 -2.07 -12.05 -5.01
CA SER A 347 -2.14 -12.41 -3.59
C SER A 347 -1.50 -11.34 -2.68
N TYR A 348 -0.57 -10.54 -3.18
CA TYR A 348 -0.01 -9.41 -2.43
C TYR A 348 -1.03 -8.31 -2.14
N ALA A 349 -2.14 -8.24 -2.90
CA ALA A 349 -3.24 -7.31 -2.57
C ALA A 349 -3.91 -7.62 -1.22
N LEU A 350 -3.80 -8.86 -0.69
CA LEU A 350 -4.28 -9.22 0.65
C LEU A 350 -3.54 -8.51 1.79
N VAL A 351 -2.33 -8.02 1.53
CA VAL A 351 -1.51 -7.30 2.53
C VAL A 351 -2.12 -5.93 2.85
N CYS A 352 -2.57 -5.22 1.82
CA CYS A 352 -3.00 -3.83 1.93
C CYS A 352 -4.18 -3.62 2.91
N PRO A 353 -5.25 -4.44 2.92
CA PRO A 353 -6.36 -4.27 3.86
C PRO A 353 -5.95 -4.45 5.33
N GLY A 354 -5.06 -5.39 5.63
CA GLY A 354 -4.58 -5.62 6.98
C GLY A 354 -3.74 -4.44 7.51
N VAL A 355 -2.82 -3.91 6.70
CA VAL A 355 -2.10 -2.66 6.98
C VAL A 355 -3.08 -1.52 7.22
N ALA A 356 -3.99 -1.32 6.29
CA ALA A 356 -4.91 -0.19 6.28
C ALA A 356 -5.84 -0.16 7.50
N LEU A 357 -6.44 -1.31 7.84
CA LEU A 357 -7.28 -1.45 9.03
C LEU A 357 -6.47 -1.26 10.31
N SER A 358 -5.25 -1.81 10.40
CA SER A 358 -4.39 -1.61 11.57
C SER A 358 -4.10 -0.12 11.79
N VAL A 359 -3.68 0.59 10.74
CA VAL A 359 -3.38 2.03 10.80
C VAL A 359 -4.62 2.86 11.14
N MET A 360 -5.73 2.63 10.44
CA MET A 360 -6.96 3.41 10.66
C MET A 360 -7.56 3.16 12.06
N THR A 361 -7.49 1.94 12.57
CA THR A 361 -7.89 1.63 13.95
C THR A 361 -7.06 2.41 14.97
N GLN A 362 -5.73 2.53 14.77
CA GLN A 362 -4.88 3.34 15.63
C GLN A 362 -5.24 4.84 15.57
N PHE A 363 -5.53 5.38 14.38
CA PHE A 363 -6.02 6.75 14.24
C PHE A 363 -7.38 6.95 14.93
N TRP A 364 -8.33 6.03 14.71
CA TRP A 364 -9.64 6.09 15.33
C TRP A 364 -9.58 6.06 16.86
N ILE A 365 -8.73 5.19 17.43
CA ILE A 365 -8.53 5.13 18.88
C ILE A 365 -7.94 6.45 19.38
N ASN A 366 -6.83 6.91 18.82
CA ASN A 366 -6.05 8.01 19.42
C ASN A 366 -6.58 9.40 19.05
N LYS A 367 -6.92 9.64 17.77
CA LYS A 367 -7.45 10.94 17.28
C LYS A 367 -8.97 11.04 17.38
N GLY A 368 -9.65 9.90 17.53
CA GLY A 368 -11.10 9.83 17.74
C GLY A 368 -11.43 9.66 19.22
N LEU A 369 -11.39 8.43 19.72
CA LEU A 369 -11.91 8.07 21.05
C LEU A 369 -11.16 8.73 22.22
N VAL A 370 -9.82 8.70 22.19
CA VAL A 370 -9.00 9.33 23.24
C VAL A 370 -9.12 10.84 23.20
N ALA A 371 -9.03 11.45 22.02
CA ALA A 371 -9.16 12.89 21.87
C ALA A 371 -10.54 13.40 22.31
N ALA A 372 -11.61 12.64 22.07
CA ALA A 372 -12.97 12.96 22.51
C ALA A 372 -13.24 12.62 23.99
N GLY A 373 -12.26 12.11 24.74
CA GLY A 373 -12.41 11.75 26.16
C GLY A 373 -13.24 10.51 26.44
N LEU A 374 -13.59 9.73 25.41
CA LEU A 374 -14.42 8.50 25.54
C LEU A 374 -13.61 7.30 26.05
N VAL A 375 -12.31 7.28 25.82
CA VAL A 375 -11.37 6.22 26.23
C VAL A 375 -10.14 6.86 26.85
N ALA A 376 -9.81 6.44 28.09
CA ALA A 376 -8.57 6.86 28.72
C ALA A 376 -7.36 6.25 28.04
N LYS A 377 -6.39 7.08 27.66
CA LYS A 377 -5.13 6.63 27.03
C LYS A 377 -4.40 5.65 27.95
N PHE A 378 -3.95 4.53 27.40
CA PHE A 378 -3.31 3.42 28.13
C PHE A 378 -4.18 2.69 29.16
N GLY A 379 -5.49 2.99 29.25
CA GLY A 379 -6.44 2.24 30.07
C GLY A 379 -6.80 0.88 29.48
N VAL A 380 -7.62 0.10 30.18
CA VAL A 380 -8.02 -1.26 29.77
C VAL A 380 -8.72 -1.25 28.40
N ALA A 381 -9.71 -0.35 28.21
CA ALA A 381 -10.42 -0.22 26.92
C ALA A 381 -9.48 0.19 25.78
N TYR A 382 -8.51 1.07 26.04
CA TYR A 382 -7.48 1.46 25.08
C TYR A 382 -6.70 0.23 24.58
N TRP A 383 -6.19 -0.59 25.49
CA TRP A 383 -5.42 -1.77 25.14
C TRP A 383 -6.25 -2.87 24.48
N ALA A 384 -7.51 -3.04 24.89
CA ALA A 384 -8.44 -3.96 24.25
C ALA A 384 -8.68 -3.62 22.77
N LEU A 385 -8.89 -2.32 22.46
CA LEU A 385 -9.05 -1.85 21.08
C LEU A 385 -7.73 -1.90 20.31
N THR A 386 -6.63 -1.48 20.94
CA THR A 386 -5.29 -1.51 20.32
C THR A 386 -4.86 -2.94 19.97
N SER A 387 -5.24 -3.94 20.78
CA SER A 387 -4.92 -5.34 20.50
C SER A 387 -5.49 -5.83 19.16
N VAL A 388 -6.63 -5.29 18.71
CA VAL A 388 -7.18 -5.58 17.37
C VAL A 388 -6.26 -5.05 16.27
N ALA A 389 -5.77 -3.82 16.41
CA ALA A 389 -4.84 -3.23 15.45
C ALA A 389 -3.52 -4.01 15.40
N LEU A 390 -3.01 -4.44 16.57
CA LEU A 390 -1.78 -5.25 16.67
C LEU A 390 -1.96 -6.65 16.07
N ALA A 391 -3.11 -7.28 16.27
CA ALA A 391 -3.42 -8.58 15.68
C ALA A 391 -3.48 -8.52 14.15
N LEU A 392 -4.11 -7.47 13.59
CA LEU A 392 -4.14 -7.20 12.15
C LEU A 392 -2.73 -6.97 11.61
N GLN A 393 -1.89 -6.21 12.30
CA GLN A 393 -0.49 -5.99 11.94
C GLN A 393 0.30 -7.31 11.94
N LEU A 394 0.20 -8.09 13.02
CA LEU A 394 0.91 -9.38 13.12
C LEU A 394 0.50 -10.34 11.99
N PHE A 395 -0.80 -10.46 11.74
CA PHE A 395 -1.31 -11.25 10.62
C PHE A 395 -0.69 -10.78 9.30
N THR A 396 -0.62 -9.47 9.08
CA THR A 396 -0.08 -8.89 7.84
C THR A 396 1.43 -9.11 7.71
N VAL A 397 2.18 -9.00 8.80
CA VAL A 397 3.62 -9.35 8.86
C VAL A 397 3.82 -10.79 8.42
N LEU A 398 3.10 -11.73 9.05
CA LEU A 398 3.20 -13.14 8.73
C LEU A 398 2.82 -13.43 7.26
N LEU A 399 1.78 -12.77 6.76
CA LEU A 399 1.34 -12.90 5.37
C LEU A 399 2.41 -12.42 4.38
N VAL A 400 3.04 -11.26 4.60
CA VAL A 400 4.12 -10.76 3.73
C VAL A 400 5.30 -11.71 3.72
N LEU A 401 5.74 -12.18 4.89
CA LEU A 401 6.86 -13.12 4.99
C LEU A 401 6.53 -14.46 4.29
N TYR A 402 5.30 -14.95 4.46
CA TYR A 402 4.81 -16.15 3.79
C TYR A 402 4.80 -15.99 2.26
N LEU A 403 4.21 -14.90 1.75
CA LEU A 403 4.14 -14.64 0.30
C LEU A 403 5.54 -14.46 -0.30
N ASN A 404 6.44 -13.75 0.39
CA ASN A 404 7.81 -13.59 -0.09
C ASN A 404 8.55 -14.92 -0.16
N ARG A 405 8.40 -15.78 0.86
CA ARG A 405 8.98 -17.13 0.81
C ARG A 405 8.39 -17.97 -0.33
N ARG A 406 7.09 -17.84 -0.58
CA ARG A 406 6.39 -18.60 -1.62
C ARG A 406 6.77 -18.16 -3.04
N HIS A 407 6.86 -16.86 -3.28
CA HIS A 407 7.09 -16.30 -4.62
C HIS A 407 8.56 -16.13 -4.98
N PHE A 408 9.42 -15.80 -4.00
CA PHE A 408 10.84 -15.49 -4.20
C PHE A 408 11.78 -16.50 -3.56
N GLY A 409 11.26 -17.53 -2.88
CA GLY A 409 12.05 -18.60 -2.26
C GLY A 409 12.79 -19.47 -3.29
N GLN A 410 13.34 -20.59 -2.84
CA GLN A 410 14.07 -21.51 -3.72
C GLN A 410 13.17 -22.02 -4.85
N ALA A 411 13.72 -22.11 -6.05
CA ALA A 411 13.05 -22.62 -7.21
C ALA A 411 12.57 -24.06 -6.96
N ARG A 412 11.26 -24.33 -7.15
CA ARG A 412 10.72 -25.70 -7.12
C ARG A 412 11.07 -26.38 -8.44
N LYS A 413 11.56 -27.63 -8.36
CA LYS A 413 11.70 -28.49 -9.56
C LYS A 413 10.29 -28.64 -10.16
N SER A 414 10.13 -28.27 -11.43
CA SER A 414 8.92 -28.57 -12.17
C SER A 414 8.82 -30.12 -12.27
N HIS A 415 7.77 -30.70 -11.72
CA HIS A 415 7.42 -32.07 -12.09
C HIS A 415 6.97 -32.02 -13.55
N ALA A 416 7.81 -32.51 -14.46
CA ALA A 416 7.39 -32.79 -15.80
C ALA A 416 6.25 -33.83 -15.71
N VAL A 417 5.05 -33.47 -16.17
CA VAL A 417 4.00 -34.46 -16.42
C VAL A 417 4.54 -35.36 -17.51
N PRO A 418 4.60 -36.70 -17.32
CA PRO A 418 4.95 -37.61 -18.40
C PRO A 418 3.94 -37.38 -19.53
N ALA A 419 4.42 -37.15 -20.74
CA ALA A 419 3.58 -37.19 -21.91
C ALA A 419 3.11 -38.65 -22.07
N GLU A 420 1.81 -38.89 -21.87
CA GLU A 420 1.16 -40.13 -22.32
C GLU A 420 1.02 -40.13 -23.82
#